data_7529ca6ccfa591f68025ee732cd37ed4
#
_entry.id   7529ca6ccfa591f68025ee732cd37ed4
#
_cell.length_a   1.000
_cell.length_b   1.000
_cell.length_c   1.000
_cell.angle_alpha   90.00
_cell.angle_beta   90.00
_cell.angle_gamma   90.00
#
_symmetry.space_group_name_H-M   'P 1'
#
loop_
_entity.id
_entity.type
_entity.pdbx_description
1 polymer ?
#
loop_
_entity_poly.entity_id
_entity_poly.type
_entity_poly.pdbx_seq_one_letter_code
_entity_poly.pdbx_strand_id
1 'polypeptide(L)'
;MLVTLGFLMVAVFMFLILTKRATPVVGLTLVPVAFGLLAGAGLGIGDMITDGIKSLAPTAALLFFAIIFFGIMIDVGLFDPLVKLILRMVRDDPMRLVVGTAVLAMVVSLDGDGSTTFIIVTSALLPLYLKLGVSPVVLTVIAGLSNATMNIIPWGGPTVRAASALGLSPSDVFVPMVPSLIVGLIMVLGFAIHLGIMERRRIGTLVLTSERILEKVGNGGSSSTGSAGTGGSNDSEDDGGDTGRFIDGLDPKRDTLRPKLLWFNAALTTILLVVLVMDILPIPVLFMIASSIALAVNFPAVKDQAKQSHAIRRASSPLSRWSWQQRC
;
A
#
# COMPACT_ATOMS: atom_id res chain seq x y z
N MET A 1 18.49 8.84 33.46
CA MET A 1 17.24 8.36 34.06
C MET A 1 16.06 8.41 33.10
N LEU A 2 15.70 9.57 32.48
CA LEU A 2 14.59 9.69 31.54
C LEU A 2 14.76 8.81 30.31
N VAL A 3 15.96 8.75 29.72
CA VAL A 3 16.24 7.91 28.53
C VAL A 3 16.01 6.43 28.83
N THR A 4 16.49 5.96 30.00
CA THR A 4 16.30 4.57 30.44
C THR A 4 14.81 4.25 30.63
N LEU A 5 14.05 5.18 31.24
CA LEU A 5 12.60 5.06 31.37
C LEU A 5 11.88 5.00 30.00
N GLY A 6 12.34 5.78 29.04
CA GLY A 6 11.80 5.76 27.68
C GLY A 6 12.01 4.41 27.00
N PHE A 7 13.21 3.84 27.05
CA PHE A 7 13.47 2.51 26.50
C PHE A 7 12.69 1.41 27.22
N LEU A 8 12.58 1.50 28.54
CA LEU A 8 11.79 0.55 29.36
C LEU A 8 10.30 0.64 28.98
N MET A 9 9.77 1.85 28.79
CA MET A 9 8.39 2.08 28.34
C MET A 9 8.13 1.36 27.01
N VAL A 10 9.02 1.53 26.02
CA VAL A 10 8.89 0.85 24.72
C VAL A 10 8.98 -0.66 24.88
N ALA A 11 9.90 -1.17 25.70
CA ALA A 11 10.04 -2.60 25.96
C ALA A 11 8.79 -3.20 26.61
N VAL A 12 8.22 -2.52 27.63
CA VAL A 12 6.98 -2.96 28.30
C VAL A 12 5.79 -2.92 27.32
N PHE A 13 5.68 -1.87 26.53
CA PHE A 13 4.64 -1.76 25.50
C PHE A 13 4.72 -2.92 24.50
N MET A 14 5.91 -3.19 23.95
CA MET A 14 6.14 -4.30 23.03
C MET A 14 5.84 -5.65 23.68
N PHE A 15 6.27 -5.87 24.91
CA PHE A 15 5.99 -7.09 25.65
C PHE A 15 4.48 -7.32 25.82
N LEU A 16 3.71 -6.28 26.19
CA LEU A 16 2.26 -6.39 26.36
C LEU A 16 1.53 -6.73 25.07
N ILE A 17 1.97 -6.16 23.92
CA ILE A 17 1.37 -6.46 22.63
C ILE A 17 1.73 -7.87 22.16
N LEU A 18 3.02 -8.25 22.20
CA LEU A 18 3.50 -9.55 21.75
C LEU A 18 2.88 -10.70 22.56
N THR A 19 2.67 -10.48 23.88
CA THR A 19 2.00 -11.45 24.75
C THR A 19 0.48 -11.41 24.66
N LYS A 20 -0.09 -10.55 23.77
CA LYS A 20 -1.54 -10.35 23.60
C LYS A 20 -2.29 -9.98 24.90
N ARG A 21 -1.60 -9.41 25.89
CA ARG A 21 -2.18 -9.00 27.19
C ARG A 21 -2.84 -7.63 27.15
N ALA A 22 -2.52 -6.80 26.17
CA ALA A 22 -3.15 -5.49 25.97
C ALA A 22 -3.44 -5.27 24.49
N THR A 23 -4.54 -4.57 24.21
CA THR A 23 -4.78 -4.08 22.87
C THR A 23 -3.83 -2.92 22.55
N PRO A 24 -3.47 -2.69 21.26
CA PRO A 24 -2.60 -1.57 20.89
C PRO A 24 -3.08 -0.22 21.43
N VAL A 25 -4.39 0.03 21.44
CA VAL A 25 -4.98 1.28 21.96
C VAL A 25 -4.74 1.43 23.45
N VAL A 26 -5.02 0.38 24.23
CA VAL A 26 -4.80 0.37 25.69
C VAL A 26 -3.32 0.51 26.02
N GLY A 27 -2.45 -0.23 25.31
CA GLY A 27 -1.01 -0.16 25.52
C GLY A 27 -0.44 1.23 25.20
N LEU A 28 -0.84 1.83 24.08
CA LEU A 28 -0.39 3.17 23.67
C LEU A 28 -0.90 4.29 24.58
N THR A 29 -1.99 4.06 25.31
CA THR A 29 -2.55 5.07 26.22
C THR A 29 -2.04 4.90 27.65
N LEU A 30 -2.18 3.69 28.21
CA LEU A 30 -1.88 3.47 29.63
C LEU A 30 -0.38 3.38 29.92
N VAL A 31 0.41 2.77 29.03
CA VAL A 31 1.85 2.61 29.28
C VAL A 31 2.58 3.96 29.34
N PRO A 32 2.43 4.89 28.35
CA PRO A 32 3.04 6.21 28.44
C PRO A 32 2.57 7.03 29.65
N VAL A 33 1.27 6.94 29.99
CA VAL A 33 0.72 7.64 31.18
C VAL A 33 1.37 7.11 32.45
N ALA A 34 1.46 5.78 32.65
CA ALA A 34 2.08 5.17 33.80
C ALA A 34 3.55 5.57 33.93
N PHE A 35 4.30 5.52 32.80
CA PHE A 35 5.71 5.91 32.78
C PHE A 35 5.91 7.41 33.00
N GLY A 36 5.00 8.25 32.47
CA GLY A 36 5.00 9.70 32.70
C GLY A 36 4.82 10.04 34.19
N LEU A 37 3.89 9.36 34.86
CA LEU A 37 3.70 9.51 36.32
C LEU A 37 4.94 9.02 37.12
N LEU A 38 5.52 7.91 36.71
CA LEU A 38 6.78 7.41 37.34
C LEU A 38 7.96 8.36 37.09
N ALA A 39 7.96 9.08 35.96
CA ALA A 39 8.97 10.10 35.66
C ALA A 39 8.79 11.39 36.46
N GLY A 40 7.73 11.51 37.27
CA GLY A 40 7.47 12.66 38.12
C GLY A 40 6.61 13.76 37.47
N ALA A 41 5.92 13.46 36.37
CA ALA A 41 5.05 14.45 35.68
C ALA A 41 3.87 14.92 36.56
N GLY A 42 3.43 14.10 37.51
CA GLY A 42 2.34 14.46 38.44
C GLY A 42 1.07 14.92 37.72
N LEU A 43 0.45 16.01 38.17
CA LEU A 43 -0.74 16.61 37.53
C LEU A 43 -0.41 17.30 36.20
N GLY A 44 0.85 17.62 35.88
CA GLY A 44 1.28 18.20 34.63
C GLY A 44 1.21 17.24 33.43
N ILE A 45 0.88 15.96 33.68
CA ILE A 45 0.74 14.97 32.59
C ILE A 45 -0.36 15.35 31.60
N GLY A 46 -1.43 16.07 32.03
CA GLY A 46 -2.49 16.55 31.17
C GLY A 46 -2.00 17.56 30.14
N ASP A 47 -1.14 18.50 30.56
CA ASP A 47 -0.55 19.50 29.66
C ASP A 47 0.43 18.83 28.68
N MET A 48 1.24 17.89 29.13
CA MET A 48 2.16 17.11 28.26
C MET A 48 1.40 16.32 27.19
N ILE A 49 0.27 15.68 27.55
CA ILE A 49 -0.57 14.97 26.59
C ILE A 49 -1.20 15.95 25.60
N THR A 50 -1.70 17.08 26.08
CA THR A 50 -2.31 18.11 25.23
C THR A 50 -1.32 18.69 24.22
N ASP A 51 -0.09 18.96 24.67
CA ASP A 51 0.97 19.46 23.79
C ASP A 51 1.42 18.40 22.78
N GLY A 52 1.48 17.14 23.19
CA GLY A 52 1.72 16.01 22.28
C GLY A 52 0.62 15.90 21.21
N ILE A 53 -0.66 16.05 21.58
CA ILE A 53 -1.79 16.06 20.62
C ILE A 53 -1.67 17.24 19.67
N LYS A 54 -1.39 18.46 20.16
CA LYS A 54 -1.21 19.65 19.29
C LYS A 54 -0.05 19.45 18.30
N SER A 55 1.04 18.88 18.76
CA SER A 55 2.21 18.59 17.92
C SER A 55 1.90 17.57 16.80
N LEU A 56 1.05 16.57 17.08
CA LEU A 56 0.70 15.51 16.14
C LEU A 56 -0.52 15.86 15.27
N ALA A 57 -1.31 16.87 15.62
CA ALA A 57 -2.53 17.24 14.89
C ALA A 57 -2.28 17.54 13.40
N PRO A 58 -1.25 18.31 12.99
CA PRO A 58 -0.94 18.53 11.59
C PRO A 58 -0.60 17.24 10.84
N THR A 59 0.14 16.34 11.48
CA THR A 59 0.50 15.03 10.95
C THR A 59 -0.74 14.16 10.72
N ALA A 60 -1.64 14.11 11.69
CA ALA A 60 -2.88 13.35 11.59
C ALA A 60 -3.77 13.91 10.47
N ALA A 61 -3.87 15.24 10.36
CA ALA A 61 -4.60 15.89 9.28
C ALA A 61 -3.99 15.59 7.91
N LEU A 62 -2.65 15.65 7.79
CA LEU A 62 -1.96 15.32 6.56
C LEU A 62 -2.27 13.89 6.10
N LEU A 63 -2.07 12.91 6.98
CA LEU A 63 -2.31 11.50 6.64
C LEU A 63 -3.78 11.26 6.28
N PHE A 64 -4.71 11.87 7.03
CA PHE A 64 -6.14 11.74 6.77
C PHE A 64 -6.53 12.25 5.38
N PHE A 65 -6.13 13.49 5.02
CA PHE A 65 -6.50 14.07 3.75
C PHE A 65 -5.71 13.48 2.57
N ALA A 66 -4.46 13.05 2.77
CA ALA A 66 -3.70 12.34 1.75
C ALA A 66 -4.36 11.00 1.38
N ILE A 67 -4.77 10.20 2.38
CA ILE A 67 -5.47 8.94 2.16
C ILE A 67 -6.80 9.18 1.42
N ILE A 68 -7.56 10.22 1.80
CA ILE A 68 -8.80 10.59 1.11
C ILE A 68 -8.53 10.96 -0.35
N PHE A 69 -7.55 11.83 -0.59
CA PHE A 69 -7.21 12.29 -1.94
C PHE A 69 -6.84 11.14 -2.86
N PHE A 70 -5.86 10.33 -2.45
CA PHE A 70 -5.40 9.20 -3.27
C PHE A 70 -6.47 8.11 -3.38
N GLY A 71 -7.25 7.87 -2.31
CA GLY A 71 -8.38 6.96 -2.36
C GLY A 71 -9.41 7.37 -3.42
N ILE A 72 -9.74 8.67 -3.51
CA ILE A 72 -10.60 9.19 -4.58
C ILE A 72 -9.94 8.97 -5.95
N MET A 73 -8.64 9.26 -6.11
CA MET A 73 -7.92 9.11 -7.38
C MET A 73 -7.90 7.66 -7.86
N ILE A 74 -7.78 6.70 -6.96
CA ILE A 74 -7.89 5.27 -7.26
C ILE A 74 -9.31 4.92 -7.72
N ASP A 75 -10.33 5.35 -6.97
CA ASP A 75 -11.73 5.02 -7.25
C ASP A 75 -12.21 5.59 -8.59
N VAL A 76 -11.79 6.80 -8.94
CA VAL A 76 -12.15 7.43 -10.23
C VAL A 76 -11.37 6.92 -11.42
N GLY A 77 -10.34 6.08 -11.18
CA GLY A 77 -9.58 5.39 -12.22
C GLY A 77 -8.38 6.13 -12.76
N LEU A 78 -7.75 7.00 -11.96
CA LEU A 78 -6.54 7.72 -12.39
C LEU A 78 -5.41 6.79 -12.83
N PHE A 79 -5.26 5.64 -12.17
CA PHE A 79 -4.20 4.66 -12.45
C PHE A 79 -4.59 3.62 -13.53
N ASP A 80 -5.85 3.52 -13.91
CA ASP A 80 -6.33 2.53 -14.89
C ASP A 80 -5.61 2.59 -16.25
N PRO A 81 -5.31 3.77 -16.82
CA PRO A 81 -4.57 3.85 -18.08
C PRO A 81 -3.16 3.29 -17.96
N LEU A 82 -2.50 3.52 -16.81
CA LEU A 82 -1.17 2.99 -16.54
C LEU A 82 -1.19 1.46 -16.43
N VAL A 83 -2.15 0.92 -15.67
CA VAL A 83 -2.34 -0.54 -15.57
C VAL A 83 -2.57 -1.14 -16.95
N LYS A 84 -3.47 -0.57 -17.75
CA LYS A 84 -3.73 -1.03 -19.11
C LYS A 84 -2.51 -0.92 -20.04
N LEU A 85 -1.72 0.14 -19.90
CA LEU A 85 -0.48 0.33 -20.65
C LEU A 85 0.54 -0.77 -20.29
N ILE A 86 0.75 -1.02 -19.00
CA ILE A 86 1.67 -2.06 -18.52
C ILE A 86 1.22 -3.43 -19.00
N LEU A 87 -0.06 -3.78 -18.84
CA LEU A 87 -0.60 -5.05 -19.31
C LEU A 87 -0.41 -5.23 -20.83
N ARG A 88 -0.54 -4.16 -21.61
CA ARG A 88 -0.31 -4.16 -23.07
C ARG A 88 1.18 -4.30 -23.43
N MET A 89 2.08 -3.69 -22.64
CA MET A 89 3.53 -3.73 -22.87
C MET A 89 4.16 -5.06 -22.46
N VAL A 90 3.59 -5.73 -21.47
CA VAL A 90 4.13 -7.00 -20.93
C VAL A 90 4.13 -8.09 -22.00
N ARG A 91 3.06 -8.16 -22.86
CA ARG A 91 2.87 -9.27 -23.78
C ARG A 91 3.21 -10.58 -23.06
N ASP A 92 3.96 -11.50 -23.62
CA ASP A 92 4.34 -12.77 -23.00
C ASP A 92 5.80 -12.78 -22.49
N ASP A 93 6.38 -11.62 -22.16
CA ASP A 93 7.78 -11.51 -21.69
C ASP A 93 7.85 -11.37 -20.16
N PRO A 94 8.38 -12.38 -19.43
CA PRO A 94 8.53 -12.33 -17.97
C PRO A 94 9.33 -11.12 -17.47
N MET A 95 10.38 -10.71 -18.20
CA MET A 95 11.19 -9.55 -17.80
C MET A 95 10.36 -8.27 -17.82
N ARG A 96 9.55 -8.06 -18.87
CA ARG A 96 8.70 -6.88 -18.99
C ARG A 96 7.61 -6.87 -17.91
N LEU A 97 7.12 -8.06 -17.51
CA LEU A 97 6.17 -8.20 -16.41
C LEU A 97 6.78 -7.71 -15.10
N VAL A 98 7.99 -8.15 -14.75
CA VAL A 98 8.65 -7.78 -13.49
C VAL A 98 8.98 -6.28 -13.45
N VAL A 99 9.49 -5.72 -14.56
CA VAL A 99 9.74 -4.27 -14.69
C VAL A 99 8.43 -3.47 -14.63
N GLY A 100 7.38 -3.94 -15.30
CA GLY A 100 6.04 -3.35 -15.23
C GLY A 100 5.48 -3.35 -13.82
N THR A 101 5.74 -4.41 -13.04
CA THR A 101 5.37 -4.49 -11.62
C THR A 101 6.07 -3.41 -10.82
N ALA A 102 7.37 -3.18 -11.03
CA ALA A 102 8.11 -2.13 -10.34
C ALA A 102 7.53 -0.75 -10.63
N VAL A 103 7.31 -0.43 -11.91
CA VAL A 103 6.75 0.86 -12.33
C VAL A 103 5.34 1.06 -11.77
N LEU A 104 4.47 0.05 -11.87
CA LEU A 104 3.12 0.14 -11.31
C LEU A 104 3.15 0.35 -9.80
N ALA A 105 3.96 -0.45 -9.09
CA ALA A 105 4.07 -0.35 -7.64
C ALA A 105 4.60 1.02 -7.21
N MET A 106 5.60 1.59 -7.89
CA MET A 106 6.12 2.94 -7.61
C MET A 106 5.04 4.00 -7.79
N VAL A 107 4.27 3.94 -8.87
CA VAL A 107 3.24 4.96 -9.15
C VAL A 107 2.06 4.83 -8.19
N VAL A 108 1.62 3.61 -7.90
CA VAL A 108 0.53 3.39 -6.93
C VAL A 108 0.98 3.79 -5.53
N SER A 109 2.24 3.51 -5.14
CA SER A 109 2.79 3.88 -3.82
C SER A 109 2.92 5.39 -3.58
N LEU A 110 2.58 6.23 -4.58
CA LEU A 110 2.44 7.68 -4.37
C LEU A 110 1.33 8.03 -3.37
N ASP A 111 0.41 7.12 -3.07
CA ASP A 111 -0.60 7.31 -2.02
C ASP A 111 0.00 7.31 -0.59
N GLY A 112 1.23 6.81 -0.43
CA GLY A 112 1.91 6.69 0.86
C GLY A 112 1.37 5.54 1.73
N ASP A 113 0.49 4.67 1.19
CA ASP A 113 -0.04 3.49 1.87
C ASP A 113 0.42 2.18 1.22
N GLY A 114 1.15 1.38 1.99
CA GLY A 114 1.65 0.10 1.52
C GLY A 114 0.55 -0.93 1.27
N SER A 115 -0.50 -0.92 2.06
CA SER A 115 -1.59 -1.90 1.95
C SER A 115 -2.30 -1.79 0.62
N THR A 116 -2.64 -0.57 0.22
CA THR A 116 -3.28 -0.26 -1.06
C THR A 116 -2.41 -0.67 -2.23
N THR A 117 -1.12 -0.34 -2.17
CA THR A 117 -0.14 -0.72 -3.21
C THR A 117 -0.11 -2.23 -3.42
N PHE A 118 0.02 -3.02 -2.34
CA PHE A 118 0.06 -4.47 -2.46
C PHE A 118 -1.24 -5.04 -3.04
N ILE A 119 -2.40 -4.57 -2.60
CA ILE A 119 -3.68 -5.05 -3.09
C ILE A 119 -3.84 -4.76 -4.58
N ILE A 120 -3.58 -3.52 -5.02
CA ILE A 120 -3.73 -3.11 -6.42
C ILE A 120 -2.74 -3.87 -7.31
N VAL A 121 -1.47 -3.91 -6.94
CA VAL A 121 -0.43 -4.56 -7.75
C VAL A 121 -0.67 -6.07 -7.84
N THR A 122 -1.04 -6.70 -6.71
CA THR A 122 -1.30 -8.14 -6.68
C THR A 122 -2.55 -8.49 -7.49
N SER A 123 -3.67 -7.79 -7.29
CA SER A 123 -4.90 -8.08 -8.03
C SER A 123 -4.76 -7.86 -9.54
N ALA A 124 -3.98 -6.85 -9.95
CA ALA A 124 -3.76 -6.56 -11.37
C ALA A 124 -2.81 -7.55 -12.04
N LEU A 125 -1.74 -7.97 -11.37
CA LEU A 125 -0.62 -8.65 -12.03
C LEU A 125 -0.45 -10.12 -11.63
N LEU A 126 -0.95 -10.57 -10.46
CA LEU A 126 -0.82 -11.97 -10.02
C LEU A 126 -1.38 -12.98 -11.03
N PRO A 127 -2.57 -12.77 -11.64
CA PRO A 127 -3.07 -13.70 -12.67
C PRO A 127 -2.10 -13.85 -13.83
N LEU A 128 -1.40 -12.77 -14.20
CA LEU A 128 -0.43 -12.77 -15.28
C LEU A 128 0.88 -13.47 -14.88
N TYR A 129 1.32 -13.29 -13.61
CA TYR A 129 2.47 -14.04 -13.05
C TYR A 129 2.21 -15.54 -13.09
N LEU A 130 1.04 -15.98 -12.66
CA LEU A 130 0.64 -17.38 -12.68
C LEU A 130 0.54 -17.92 -14.10
N LYS A 131 -0.04 -17.16 -15.04
CA LYS A 131 -0.16 -17.56 -16.45
C LYS A 131 1.18 -17.73 -17.12
N LEU A 132 2.15 -16.86 -16.84
CA LEU A 132 3.51 -16.92 -17.43
C LEU A 132 4.46 -17.83 -16.64
N GLY A 133 4.03 -18.46 -15.54
CA GLY A 133 4.87 -19.30 -14.69
C GLY A 133 5.95 -18.55 -13.91
N VAL A 134 5.81 -17.20 -13.80
CA VAL A 134 6.72 -16.36 -13.02
C VAL A 134 6.42 -16.53 -11.54
N SER A 135 7.44 -16.55 -10.69
CA SER A 135 7.27 -16.73 -9.25
C SER A 135 6.49 -15.57 -8.62
N PRO A 136 5.39 -15.82 -7.88
CA PRO A 136 4.69 -14.78 -7.12
C PRO A 136 5.55 -14.10 -6.06
N VAL A 137 6.61 -14.78 -5.59
CA VAL A 137 7.58 -14.20 -4.66
C VAL A 137 8.27 -12.98 -5.27
N VAL A 138 8.60 -13.04 -6.57
CA VAL A 138 9.20 -11.90 -7.30
C VAL A 138 8.26 -10.71 -7.32
N LEU A 139 6.96 -10.92 -7.53
CA LEU A 139 5.95 -9.86 -7.46
C LEU A 139 5.98 -9.19 -6.08
N THR A 140 5.92 -10.00 -5.01
CA THR A 140 5.90 -9.49 -3.63
C THR A 140 7.18 -8.72 -3.28
N VAL A 141 8.35 -9.24 -3.68
CA VAL A 141 9.64 -8.59 -3.43
C VAL A 141 9.71 -7.24 -4.15
N ILE A 142 9.37 -7.19 -5.43
CA ILE A 142 9.43 -5.95 -6.22
C ILE A 142 8.40 -4.94 -5.74
N ALA A 143 7.17 -5.35 -5.45
CA ALA A 143 6.15 -4.47 -4.88
C ALA A 143 6.58 -3.91 -3.52
N GLY A 144 7.17 -4.76 -2.66
CA GLY A 144 7.68 -4.35 -1.35
C GLY A 144 8.83 -3.36 -1.43
N LEU A 145 9.82 -3.61 -2.29
CA LEU A 145 10.95 -2.70 -2.50
C LEU A 145 10.48 -1.35 -3.07
N SER A 146 9.59 -1.37 -4.06
CA SER A 146 9.00 -0.16 -4.65
C SER A 146 8.28 0.65 -3.60
N ASN A 147 7.41 0.02 -2.82
CA ASN A 147 6.65 0.69 -1.76
C ASN A 147 7.57 1.23 -0.65
N ALA A 148 8.55 0.45 -0.20
CA ALA A 148 9.49 0.90 0.82
C ALA A 148 10.29 2.14 0.38
N THR A 149 10.72 2.18 -0.88
CA THR A 149 11.42 3.32 -1.46
C THR A 149 10.52 4.53 -1.57
N MET A 150 9.29 4.35 -2.06
CA MET A 150 8.33 5.44 -2.22
C MET A 150 7.83 6.03 -0.89
N ASN A 151 7.89 5.28 0.21
CA ASN A 151 7.52 5.77 1.54
C ASN A 151 8.40 6.91 2.08
N ILE A 152 9.49 7.26 1.38
CA ILE A 152 10.33 8.42 1.68
C ILE A 152 9.64 9.76 1.33
N ILE A 153 8.58 9.75 0.50
CA ILE A 153 7.86 10.96 0.10
C ILE A 153 7.33 11.78 1.29
N PRO A 154 7.13 13.11 1.15
CA PRO A 154 6.81 13.99 2.28
C PRO A 154 5.50 13.65 3.03
N TRP A 155 4.55 13.03 2.36
CA TRP A 155 3.29 12.54 2.95
C TRP A 155 3.32 11.04 3.28
N GLY A 156 4.45 10.37 3.04
CA GLY A 156 4.66 8.98 3.44
C GLY A 156 4.64 8.81 4.96
N GLY A 157 4.00 7.76 5.44
CA GLY A 157 3.83 7.53 6.86
C GLY A 157 5.12 7.60 7.69
N PRO A 158 6.23 6.98 7.28
CA PRO A 158 7.51 7.08 7.98
C PRO A 158 8.08 8.49 8.04
N THR A 159 8.07 9.22 6.92
CA THR A 159 8.61 10.59 6.83
C THR A 159 7.85 11.55 7.72
N VAL A 160 6.52 11.48 7.71
CA VAL A 160 5.66 12.34 8.53
C VAL A 160 5.86 12.07 10.02
N ARG A 161 6.04 10.82 10.42
CA ARG A 161 6.32 10.45 11.83
C ARG A 161 7.71 10.93 12.27
N ALA A 162 8.71 10.77 11.41
CA ALA A 162 10.06 11.29 11.69
C ALA A 162 10.04 12.82 11.83
N ALA A 163 9.38 13.54 10.94
CA ALA A 163 9.21 14.99 11.00
C ALA A 163 8.56 15.41 12.32
N SER A 164 7.47 14.75 12.73
CA SER A 164 6.80 15.03 14.00
C SER A 164 7.69 14.78 15.21
N ALA A 165 8.49 13.70 15.20
CA ALA A 165 9.39 13.38 16.29
C ALA A 165 10.56 14.37 16.42
N LEU A 166 10.99 14.94 15.28
CA LEU A 166 12.07 15.93 15.22
C LEU A 166 11.58 17.38 15.38
N GLY A 167 10.26 17.62 15.39
CA GLY A 167 9.69 18.98 15.40
C GLY A 167 9.96 19.74 14.11
N LEU A 168 10.16 19.05 12.98
CA LEU A 168 10.43 19.60 11.66
C LEU A 168 9.21 19.51 10.75
N SER A 169 9.21 20.26 9.64
CA SER A 169 8.22 20.04 8.60
C SER A 169 8.56 18.75 7.81
N PRO A 170 7.55 18.04 7.24
CA PRO A 170 7.83 16.88 6.40
C PRO A 170 8.68 17.20 5.18
N SER A 171 8.59 18.42 4.63
CA SER A 171 9.44 18.92 3.54
C SER A 171 10.90 19.01 3.95
N ASP A 172 11.20 19.51 5.16
CA ASP A 172 12.56 19.64 5.67
C ASP A 172 13.27 18.28 5.84
N VAL A 173 12.49 17.25 6.20
CA VAL A 173 12.99 15.87 6.26
C VAL A 173 13.17 15.28 4.89
N PHE A 174 12.26 15.57 3.95
CA PHE A 174 12.25 14.97 2.62
C PHE A 174 13.38 15.52 1.73
N VAL A 175 13.60 16.84 1.69
CA VAL A 175 14.56 17.47 0.77
C VAL A 175 15.97 16.84 0.86
N PRO A 176 16.56 16.62 2.05
CA PRO A 176 17.84 15.92 2.15
C PRO A 176 17.80 14.46 1.71
N MET A 177 16.63 13.84 1.70
CA MET A 177 16.46 12.43 1.32
C MET A 177 16.20 12.23 -0.19
N VAL A 178 16.01 13.30 -0.97
CA VAL A 178 15.79 13.21 -2.42
C VAL A 178 16.89 12.42 -3.16
N PRO A 179 18.20 12.63 -2.89
CA PRO A 179 19.23 11.81 -3.53
C PRO A 179 19.09 10.33 -3.21
N SER A 180 18.74 9.98 -1.96
CA SER A 180 18.51 8.59 -1.53
C SER A 180 17.29 7.99 -2.22
N LEU A 181 16.23 8.78 -2.42
CA LEU A 181 15.05 8.36 -3.17
C LEU A 181 15.42 8.01 -4.62
N ILE A 182 16.17 8.88 -5.30
CA ILE A 182 16.60 8.66 -6.69
C ILE A 182 17.45 7.40 -6.80
N VAL A 183 18.43 7.22 -5.93
CA VAL A 183 19.26 6.01 -5.89
C VAL A 183 18.40 4.78 -5.61
N GLY A 184 17.47 4.85 -4.65
CA GLY A 184 16.52 3.79 -4.33
C GLY A 184 15.67 3.38 -5.54
N LEU A 185 15.10 4.33 -6.27
CA LEU A 185 14.32 4.07 -7.49
C LEU A 185 15.16 3.38 -8.58
N ILE A 186 16.39 3.83 -8.80
CA ILE A 186 17.34 3.21 -9.75
C ILE A 186 17.64 1.78 -9.30
N MET A 187 17.90 1.55 -8.01
CA MET A 187 18.17 0.23 -7.46
C MET A 187 16.96 -0.72 -7.62
N VAL A 188 15.75 -0.25 -7.34
CA VAL A 188 14.53 -1.06 -7.51
C VAL A 188 14.34 -1.45 -8.97
N LEU A 189 14.53 -0.54 -9.92
CA LEU A 189 14.49 -0.85 -11.35
C LEU A 189 15.60 -1.84 -11.75
N GLY A 190 16.82 -1.66 -11.22
CA GLY A 190 17.92 -2.59 -11.43
C GLY A 190 17.60 -4.00 -10.92
N PHE A 191 17.05 -4.12 -9.71
CA PHE A 191 16.57 -5.40 -9.16
C PHE A 191 15.42 -5.98 -9.99
N ALA A 192 14.48 -5.18 -10.46
CA ALA A 192 13.39 -5.62 -11.31
C ALA A 192 13.91 -6.21 -12.63
N ILE A 193 14.87 -5.55 -13.26
CA ILE A 193 15.53 -6.04 -14.48
C ILE A 193 16.29 -7.35 -14.18
N HIS A 194 17.07 -7.38 -13.11
CA HIS A 194 17.86 -8.54 -12.71
C HIS A 194 16.98 -9.77 -12.45
N LEU A 195 15.96 -9.62 -11.59
CA LEU A 195 15.01 -10.69 -11.29
C LEU A 195 14.19 -11.09 -12.52
N GLY A 196 13.81 -10.12 -13.36
CA GLY A 196 13.13 -10.40 -14.62
C GLY A 196 13.98 -11.25 -15.59
N ILE A 197 15.28 -10.99 -15.68
CA ILE A 197 16.22 -11.81 -16.47
C ILE A 197 16.35 -13.21 -15.86
N MET A 198 16.47 -13.31 -14.53
CA MET A 198 16.52 -14.62 -13.84
C MET A 198 15.28 -15.46 -14.12
N GLU A 199 14.10 -14.88 -13.98
CA GLU A 199 12.83 -15.55 -14.25
C GLU A 199 12.69 -15.95 -15.72
N ARG A 200 13.09 -15.09 -16.64
CA ARG A 200 13.12 -15.41 -18.08
C ARG A 200 14.04 -16.60 -18.39
N ARG A 201 15.20 -16.67 -17.74
CA ARG A 201 16.12 -17.82 -17.90
C ARG A 201 15.54 -19.08 -17.24
N ARG A 202 14.91 -18.95 -16.07
CA ARG A 202 14.28 -20.07 -15.36
C ARG A 202 13.14 -20.69 -16.16
N ILE A 203 12.26 -19.88 -16.71
CA ILE A 203 11.10 -20.34 -17.50
C ILE A 203 11.58 -20.98 -18.80
N GLY A 204 12.56 -20.38 -19.49
CA GLY A 204 13.15 -20.98 -20.70
C GLY A 204 13.74 -22.38 -20.45
N THR A 205 14.43 -22.58 -19.35
CA THR A 205 14.98 -23.90 -18.98
C THR A 205 13.90 -24.90 -18.59
N LEU A 206 12.80 -24.45 -17.96
CA LEU A 206 11.66 -25.31 -17.60
C LEU A 206 10.93 -25.83 -18.84
N VAL A 207 10.67 -24.97 -19.82
CA VAL A 207 10.05 -25.37 -21.09
C VAL A 207 10.90 -26.43 -21.82
N LEU A 208 12.21 -26.20 -21.95
CA LEU A 208 13.12 -27.15 -22.55
C LEU A 208 13.16 -28.49 -21.81
N THR A 209 13.07 -28.48 -20.48
CA THR A 209 13.04 -29.70 -19.66
C THR A 209 11.72 -30.45 -19.85
N SER A 210 10.59 -29.75 -19.93
CA SER A 210 9.29 -30.36 -20.19
C SER A 210 9.22 -30.99 -21.59
N GLU A 211 9.76 -30.33 -22.61
CA GLU A 211 9.84 -30.86 -23.96
C GLU A 211 10.70 -32.12 -24.00
N ARG A 212 11.86 -32.14 -23.33
CA ARG A 212 12.72 -33.33 -23.22
C ARG A 212 12.04 -34.48 -22.48
N ILE A 213 11.25 -34.20 -21.46
CA ILE A 213 10.50 -35.24 -20.73
C ILE A 213 9.39 -35.79 -21.63
N LEU A 214 8.67 -34.93 -22.35
CA LEU A 214 7.63 -35.34 -23.30
C LEU A 214 8.21 -36.14 -24.47
N GLU A 215 9.35 -35.75 -25.00
CA GLU A 215 10.08 -36.47 -26.05
C GLU A 215 10.54 -37.85 -25.55
N LYS A 216 11.01 -37.93 -24.28
CA LYS A 216 11.46 -39.19 -23.67
C LYS A 216 10.29 -40.11 -23.32
N VAL A 217 9.11 -39.56 -22.97
CA VAL A 217 7.87 -40.32 -22.73
C VAL A 217 7.22 -40.74 -24.05
N GLY A 218 7.26 -39.87 -25.06
CA GLY A 218 6.72 -40.17 -26.40
C GLY A 218 7.48 -41.27 -27.16
N ASN A 219 8.77 -41.51 -26.84
CA ASN A 219 9.60 -42.51 -27.48
C ASN A 219 9.69 -43.83 -26.68
N GLY A 220 9.03 -43.92 -25.51
CA GLY A 220 8.99 -45.09 -24.62
C GLY A 220 7.60 -45.70 -24.50
N GLY A 221 7.17 -46.46 -25.50
CA GLY A 221 6.27 -47.62 -25.36
C GLY A 221 4.88 -47.40 -24.81
N SER A 222 3.94 -47.57 -25.69
CA SER A 222 2.60 -48.16 -25.43
C SER A 222 2.56 -49.08 -24.22
N SER A 223 1.71 -48.80 -23.24
CA SER A 223 0.72 -49.79 -22.75
C SER A 223 0.02 -49.33 -21.45
N SER A 224 -1.28 -49.58 -21.48
CA SER A 224 -2.23 -49.87 -20.42
C SER A 224 -2.76 -48.74 -19.54
N THR A 225 -3.94 -48.33 -19.87
CA THR A 225 -5.24 -48.60 -19.16
C THR A 225 -5.23 -48.46 -17.63
N GLY A 226 -6.01 -47.51 -17.13
CA GLY A 226 -6.42 -47.43 -15.73
C GLY A 226 -7.36 -46.29 -15.49
N SER A 227 -8.65 -46.63 -15.58
CA SER A 227 -9.84 -45.87 -15.27
C SER A 227 -10.01 -45.56 -13.78
N ALA A 228 -10.89 -44.59 -13.54
CA ALA A 228 -11.62 -44.27 -12.30
C ALA A 228 -11.03 -43.03 -11.61
N GLY A 229 -11.75 -41.99 -11.31
CA GLY A 229 -13.18 -41.85 -11.08
C GLY A 229 -13.37 -40.88 -9.92
N THR A 230 -14.45 -40.12 -10.01
CA THR A 230 -15.15 -39.49 -8.90
C THR A 230 -14.56 -38.22 -8.28
N GLY A 231 -15.07 -37.04 -8.56
CA GLY A 231 -16.21 -36.48 -7.81
C GLY A 231 -15.78 -35.87 -6.49
N GLY A 232 -15.72 -34.55 -6.46
CA GLY A 232 -15.56 -33.77 -5.25
C GLY A 232 -15.96 -32.35 -5.54
N SER A 233 -17.28 -32.09 -5.47
CA SER A 233 -17.84 -30.78 -5.28
C SER A 233 -17.37 -30.25 -3.94
N ASN A 234 -16.56 -29.24 -3.95
CA ASN A 234 -16.34 -28.41 -2.78
C ASN A 234 -16.94 -27.04 -3.07
N ASP A 235 -18.12 -26.86 -2.48
CA ASP A 235 -18.68 -25.56 -2.16
C ASP A 235 -17.67 -24.82 -1.29
N SER A 236 -16.91 -23.92 -1.90
CA SER A 236 -16.11 -22.95 -1.18
C SER A 236 -17.05 -21.81 -0.85
N GLU A 237 -17.52 -21.81 0.39
CA GLU A 237 -18.20 -20.66 0.99
C GLU A 237 -17.35 -19.42 0.77
N ASP A 238 -17.98 -18.44 0.15
CA ASP A 238 -17.54 -17.10 -0.14
C ASP A 238 -17.26 -16.36 1.18
N ASP A 239 -16.02 -16.44 1.68
CA ASP A 239 -15.52 -15.63 2.81
C ASP A 239 -15.20 -14.22 2.30
N GLY A 240 -16.27 -13.52 1.88
CA GLY A 240 -16.26 -12.17 1.32
C GLY A 240 -16.04 -11.07 2.34
N GLY A 241 -15.04 -11.19 3.21
CA GLY A 241 -14.66 -10.14 4.15
C GLY A 241 -13.62 -9.19 3.60
N ASP A 242 -14.01 -7.95 3.29
CA ASP A 242 -13.20 -6.72 3.13
C ASP A 242 -12.14 -6.67 2.01
N THR A 243 -11.70 -7.78 1.44
CA THR A 243 -10.88 -7.83 0.23
C THR A 243 -11.66 -7.46 -1.04
N GLY A 244 -12.96 -7.67 -1.06
CA GLY A 244 -13.83 -7.37 -2.20
C GLY A 244 -13.83 -5.89 -2.60
N ARG A 245 -13.58 -5.00 -1.66
CA ARG A 245 -13.68 -3.55 -1.89
C ARG A 245 -12.46 -2.94 -2.57
N PHE A 246 -11.28 -3.53 -2.36
CA PHE A 246 -10.05 -3.13 -3.06
C PHE A 246 -9.97 -3.77 -4.45
N ILE A 247 -10.61 -4.93 -4.64
CA ILE A 247 -10.81 -5.53 -5.96
C ILE A 247 -11.78 -4.69 -6.78
N ASP A 248 -12.79 -4.08 -6.13
CA ASP A 248 -13.74 -3.13 -6.73
C ASP A 248 -13.02 -1.89 -7.31
N GLY A 249 -11.92 -1.42 -6.69
CA GLY A 249 -11.11 -0.30 -7.18
C GLY A 249 -10.40 -0.56 -8.52
N LEU A 250 -10.30 -1.80 -8.98
CA LEU A 250 -9.77 -2.19 -10.29
C LEU A 250 -10.82 -2.79 -11.22
N ASP A 251 -12.08 -2.93 -10.77
CA ASP A 251 -13.16 -3.40 -11.62
C ASP A 251 -13.41 -2.39 -12.75
N PRO A 252 -13.28 -2.81 -14.04
CA PRO A 252 -13.53 -1.94 -15.18
C PRO A 252 -14.98 -1.42 -15.27
N LYS A 253 -15.89 -1.98 -14.50
CA LYS A 253 -17.32 -1.64 -14.49
C LYS A 253 -17.78 -0.92 -13.24
N ARG A 254 -16.85 -0.49 -12.36
CA ARG A 254 -17.22 0.20 -11.11
C ARG A 254 -17.98 1.51 -11.38
N ASP A 255 -19.01 1.78 -10.63
CA ASP A 255 -19.89 2.97 -10.76
C ASP A 255 -19.15 4.29 -10.45
N THR A 256 -18.02 4.21 -9.74
CA THR A 256 -17.18 5.36 -9.38
C THR A 256 -16.28 5.85 -10.51
N LEU A 257 -16.14 5.06 -11.58
CA LEU A 257 -15.26 5.39 -12.69
C LEU A 257 -15.66 6.69 -13.40
N ARG A 258 -14.72 7.61 -13.58
CA ARG A 258 -14.94 8.92 -14.21
C ARG A 258 -13.96 9.14 -15.37
N PRO A 259 -14.06 8.38 -16.49
CA PRO A 259 -13.10 8.46 -17.60
C PRO A 259 -13.07 9.86 -18.25
N LYS A 260 -14.18 10.59 -18.24
CA LYS A 260 -14.25 11.96 -18.78
C LYS A 260 -13.49 12.99 -17.94
N LEU A 261 -13.32 12.74 -16.64
CA LEU A 261 -12.61 13.61 -15.70
C LEU A 261 -11.15 13.17 -15.47
N LEU A 262 -10.68 12.17 -16.21
CA LEU A 262 -9.33 11.63 -16.04
C LEU A 262 -8.25 12.72 -16.21
N TRP A 263 -8.37 13.57 -17.24
CA TRP A 263 -7.44 14.67 -17.47
C TRP A 263 -7.49 15.73 -16.37
N PHE A 264 -8.68 16.00 -15.83
CA PHE A 264 -8.84 16.91 -14.70
C PHE A 264 -8.16 16.32 -13.46
N ASN A 265 -8.39 15.05 -13.15
CA ASN A 265 -7.80 14.38 -11.99
C ASN A 265 -6.27 14.26 -12.11
N ALA A 266 -5.77 13.99 -13.32
CA ALA A 266 -4.33 13.98 -13.60
C ALA A 266 -3.71 15.38 -13.43
N ALA A 267 -4.37 16.42 -13.96
CA ALA A 267 -3.94 17.81 -13.80
C ALA A 267 -3.96 18.23 -12.31
N LEU A 268 -5.03 17.92 -11.59
CA LEU A 268 -5.15 18.22 -10.16
C LEU A 268 -4.02 17.55 -9.35
N THR A 269 -3.73 16.27 -9.63
CA THR A 269 -2.65 15.55 -8.97
C THR A 269 -1.29 16.15 -9.32
N THR A 270 -1.05 16.49 -10.59
CA THR A 270 0.20 17.12 -11.01
C THR A 270 0.39 18.50 -10.38
N ILE A 271 -0.66 19.32 -10.36
CA ILE A 271 -0.61 20.64 -9.72
C ILE A 271 -0.34 20.49 -8.22
N LEU A 272 -1.02 19.57 -7.54
CA LEU A 272 -0.77 19.28 -6.14
C LEU A 272 0.70 18.94 -5.89
N LEU A 273 1.28 18.03 -6.68
CA LEU A 273 2.69 17.64 -6.55
C LEU A 273 3.65 18.79 -6.82
N VAL A 274 3.37 19.62 -7.83
CA VAL A 274 4.21 20.79 -8.16
C VAL A 274 4.15 21.82 -7.02
N VAL A 275 2.96 22.18 -6.54
CA VAL A 275 2.78 23.16 -5.45
C VAL A 275 3.42 22.66 -4.16
N LEU A 276 3.38 21.36 -3.93
CA LEU A 276 4.02 20.71 -2.79
C LEU A 276 5.55 20.83 -2.85
N VAL A 277 6.15 20.59 -4.02
CA VAL A 277 7.61 20.76 -4.21
C VAL A 277 8.02 22.23 -4.07
N MET A 278 7.16 23.17 -4.46
CA MET A 278 7.39 24.61 -4.30
C MET A 278 7.27 25.10 -2.84
N ASP A 279 6.76 24.27 -1.93
CA ASP A 279 6.57 24.54 -0.49
C ASP A 279 5.82 25.86 -0.19
N ILE A 280 4.85 26.19 -1.04
CA ILE A 280 4.08 27.44 -0.94
C ILE A 280 3.10 27.42 0.23
N LEU A 281 2.53 26.26 0.55
CA LEU A 281 1.53 26.03 1.59
C LEU A 281 1.90 24.81 2.42
N PRO A 282 1.50 24.78 3.71
CA PRO A 282 1.65 23.58 4.54
C PRO A 282 0.99 22.35 3.88
N ILE A 283 1.72 21.25 3.82
CA ILE A 283 1.28 20.01 3.13
C ILE A 283 -0.13 19.55 3.57
N PRO A 284 -0.50 19.57 4.88
CA PRO A 284 -1.86 19.20 5.30
C PRO A 284 -2.95 20.05 4.64
N VAL A 285 -2.70 21.35 4.48
CA VAL A 285 -3.66 22.31 3.87
C VAL A 285 -3.80 22.03 2.37
N LEU A 286 -2.69 21.73 1.68
CA LEU A 286 -2.70 21.36 0.27
C LEU A 286 -3.56 20.13 0.02
N PHE A 287 -3.34 19.06 0.79
CA PHE A 287 -4.14 17.84 0.67
C PHE A 287 -5.61 18.06 1.05
N MET A 288 -5.90 18.90 2.05
CA MET A 288 -7.25 19.25 2.43
C MET A 288 -8.00 19.94 1.28
N ILE A 289 -7.37 20.93 0.64
CA ILE A 289 -7.95 21.66 -0.51
C ILE A 289 -8.11 20.71 -1.69
N ALA A 290 -7.05 19.95 -2.06
CA ALA A 290 -7.07 19.04 -3.19
C ALA A 290 -8.13 17.93 -3.03
N SER A 291 -8.24 17.33 -1.84
CA SER A 291 -9.27 16.31 -1.55
C SER A 291 -10.69 16.88 -1.62
N SER A 292 -10.89 18.12 -1.15
CA SER A 292 -12.17 18.79 -1.24
C SER A 292 -12.57 19.09 -2.69
N ILE A 293 -11.65 19.58 -3.51
CA ILE A 293 -11.85 19.80 -4.95
C ILE A 293 -12.13 18.48 -5.66
N ALA A 294 -11.32 17.46 -5.40
CA ALA A 294 -11.48 16.13 -5.99
C ALA A 294 -12.86 15.55 -5.67
N LEU A 295 -13.30 15.66 -4.41
CA LEU A 295 -14.59 15.16 -3.97
C LEU A 295 -15.76 15.94 -4.62
N ALA A 296 -15.69 17.26 -4.66
CA ALA A 296 -16.75 18.11 -5.22
C ALA A 296 -16.93 17.90 -6.73
N VAL A 297 -15.83 17.75 -7.48
CA VAL A 297 -15.88 17.61 -8.94
C VAL A 297 -16.26 16.18 -9.37
N ASN A 298 -15.71 15.17 -8.70
CA ASN A 298 -15.98 13.78 -9.08
C ASN A 298 -17.31 13.24 -8.53
N PHE A 299 -17.79 13.80 -7.39
CA PHE A 299 -19.02 13.36 -6.72
C PHE A 299 -19.91 14.57 -6.41
N PRO A 300 -20.64 15.15 -7.41
CA PRO A 300 -21.43 16.36 -7.21
C PRO A 300 -22.63 16.15 -6.28
N ALA A 301 -23.14 14.92 -6.13
CA ALA A 301 -24.24 14.65 -5.21
C ALA A 301 -23.74 14.47 -3.77
N VAL A 302 -24.31 15.21 -2.82
CA VAL A 302 -23.94 15.14 -1.40
C VAL A 302 -24.04 13.72 -0.82
N LYS A 303 -25.01 12.93 -1.28
CA LYS A 303 -25.15 11.51 -0.88
C LYS A 303 -23.95 10.68 -1.28
N ASP A 304 -23.37 10.90 -2.48
CA ASP A 304 -22.22 10.18 -2.97
C ASP A 304 -20.94 10.62 -2.25
N GLN A 305 -20.81 11.91 -1.95
CA GLN A 305 -19.74 12.44 -1.11
C GLN A 305 -19.73 11.81 0.29
N ALA A 306 -20.90 11.72 0.92
CA ALA A 306 -21.05 11.09 2.22
C ALA A 306 -20.69 9.58 2.15
N LYS A 307 -21.19 8.87 1.13
CA LYS A 307 -20.88 7.44 0.91
C LYS A 307 -19.38 7.24 0.75
N GLN A 308 -18.71 8.08 -0.05
CA GLN A 308 -17.28 8.00 -0.30
C GLN A 308 -16.44 8.29 0.95
N SER A 309 -16.77 9.36 1.67
CA SER A 309 -16.08 9.71 2.93
C SER A 309 -16.26 8.64 4.01
N HIS A 310 -17.42 8.01 4.12
CA HIS A 310 -17.67 6.88 5.02
C HIS A 310 -16.93 5.61 4.60
N ALA A 311 -16.79 5.37 3.29
CA ALA A 311 -16.06 4.23 2.76
C ALA A 311 -14.58 4.32 3.10
N ILE A 312 -13.95 5.48 2.86
CA ILE A 312 -12.55 5.74 3.18
C ILE A 312 -12.31 5.70 4.69
N ARG A 313 -13.23 6.27 5.49
CA ARG A 313 -13.17 6.23 6.96
C ARG A 313 -13.20 4.79 7.51
N ARG A 314 -13.96 3.88 6.90
CA ARG A 314 -13.98 2.47 7.30
C ARG A 314 -12.68 1.75 6.93
N ALA A 315 -12.11 2.06 5.78
CA ALA A 315 -10.83 1.48 5.34
C ALA A 315 -9.65 1.91 6.23
N SER A 316 -9.69 3.15 6.76
CA SER A 316 -8.64 3.69 7.64
C SER A 316 -8.80 3.34 9.12
N SER A 317 -9.94 2.76 9.55
CA SER A 317 -10.17 2.45 10.96
C SER A 317 -9.63 1.06 11.33
N PRO A 318 -8.68 0.96 12.27
CA PRO A 318 -8.17 -0.33 12.74
C PRO A 318 -9.22 -1.16 13.49
N LEU A 319 -10.35 -0.57 13.86
CA LEU A 319 -11.43 -1.23 14.61
C LEU A 319 -12.27 -2.21 13.80
N SER A 320 -12.31 -2.10 12.48
CA SER A 320 -13.03 -3.04 11.63
C SER A 320 -12.34 -4.42 11.54
N ARG A 321 -11.04 -4.49 11.75
CA ARG A 321 -10.27 -5.75 11.74
C ARG A 321 -10.41 -6.58 13.02
N TRP A 322 -10.84 -6.00 14.14
CA TRP A 322 -10.89 -6.68 15.44
C TRP A 322 -12.18 -7.46 15.70
N SER A 323 -13.27 -7.11 15.05
CA SER A 323 -14.57 -7.79 15.24
C SER A 323 -14.62 -9.20 14.65
N TRP A 324 -13.71 -9.58 13.79
CA TRP A 324 -13.64 -10.89 13.14
C TRP A 324 -12.80 -11.92 13.91
N GLN A 325 -11.72 -11.50 14.59
CA GLN A 325 -10.87 -12.42 15.35
C GLN A 325 -11.48 -12.90 16.67
N GLN A 326 -12.59 -12.33 17.11
CA GLN A 326 -13.32 -12.80 18.31
C GLN A 326 -14.46 -13.74 18.03
N ARG A 327 -14.72 -14.10 16.77
CA ARG A 327 -15.80 -15.03 16.38
C ARG A 327 -15.32 -16.39 15.85
N CYS A 328 -13.99 -16.63 15.88
CA CYS A 328 -13.43 -17.96 15.58
C CYS A 328 -12.84 -18.59 16.82
#